data_a56e1ae8d9f4dd9fa7c7724bedab9f9f
#
_entry.id   a56e1ae8d9f4dd9fa7c7724bedab9f9f
#
_cell.length_a   1.000
_cell.length_b   1.000
_cell.length_c   1.000
_cell.angle_alpha   90.00
_cell.angle_beta   90.00
_cell.angle_gamma   90.00
#
_symmetry.space_group_name_H-M   'P 1'
#
loop_
_entity.id
_entity.type
_entity.pdbx_description
1 polymer ?
#
loop_
_entity_poly.entity_id
_entity_poly.type
_entity_poly.pdbx_seq_one_letter_code
_entity_poly.pdbx_strand_id
1 'polypeptide(L)'
;MKYHRTSVEIIAEILKIANGGNVTRTKIMYSAFLNYFQLKEYLPMLTERDLLSYNADTRTFKTTEKGLMLLEAYNVLVDLMLKKTQEK
;
A
#
# COMPACT_ATOMS: atom_id res chain seq x y z
N MET A 1 4.96 -20.18 -13.83
CA MET A 1 5.10 -18.81 -14.17
C MET A 1 5.20 -17.90 -12.95
N LYS A 2 6.06 -16.94 -13.02
CA LYS A 2 6.23 -16.05 -11.91
C LYS A 2 5.40 -14.82 -12.03
N TYR A 3 4.82 -14.44 -10.93
CA TYR A 3 4.06 -13.20 -10.85
C TYR A 3 4.97 -12.12 -10.27
N HIS A 4 5.11 -11.03 -10.98
CA HIS A 4 5.90 -9.90 -10.52
C HIS A 4 4.99 -8.72 -10.30
N ARG A 5 4.88 -8.28 -9.05
CA ARG A 5 4.09 -7.11 -8.75
C ARG A 5 4.86 -5.86 -9.12
N THR A 6 4.16 -4.86 -9.62
CA THR A 6 4.78 -3.57 -9.87
C THR A 6 4.92 -2.82 -8.55
N SER A 7 5.73 -1.77 -8.55
CA SER A 7 5.86 -0.93 -7.36
C SER A 7 4.53 -0.34 -6.97
N VAL A 8 3.72 0.05 -7.94
CA VAL A 8 2.42 0.64 -7.64
C VAL A 8 1.51 -0.38 -6.96
N GLU A 9 1.55 -1.62 -7.41
CA GLU A 9 0.76 -2.67 -6.79
C GLU A 9 1.19 -2.90 -5.35
N ILE A 10 2.49 -2.90 -5.10
CA ILE A 10 3.02 -3.09 -3.75
C ILE A 10 2.61 -1.93 -2.86
N ILE A 11 2.73 -0.70 -3.37
CA ILE A 11 2.35 0.49 -2.62
C ILE A 11 0.87 0.43 -2.25
N ALA A 12 0.02 0.09 -3.22
CA ALA A 12 -1.42 -0.01 -2.98
C ALA A 12 -1.72 -1.05 -1.91
N GLU A 13 -1.02 -2.17 -1.96
CA GLU A 13 -1.24 -3.23 -0.98
C GLU A 13 -0.86 -2.77 0.42
N ILE A 14 0.26 -2.07 0.55
CA ILE A 14 0.70 -1.56 1.84
C ILE A 14 -0.33 -0.56 2.38
N LEU A 15 -0.78 0.36 1.54
CA LEU A 15 -1.74 1.37 1.96
C LEU A 15 -3.07 0.74 2.37
N LYS A 16 -3.46 -0.31 1.68
CA LYS A 16 -4.68 -1.02 2.01
C LYS A 16 -4.56 -1.70 3.38
N ILE A 17 -3.43 -2.33 3.64
CA ILE A 17 -3.20 -3.02 4.90
C ILE A 17 -3.17 -2.04 6.06
N ALA A 18 -2.56 -0.87 5.87
CA ALA A 18 -2.41 0.12 6.92
C ALA A 18 -3.63 1.05 7.04
N ASN A 19 -4.61 0.87 6.19
CA ASN A 19 -5.84 1.65 6.27
C ASN A 19 -6.56 1.27 7.57
N GLY A 20 -6.84 2.25 8.40
CA GLY A 20 -7.42 2.00 9.70
C GLY A 20 -6.41 2.11 10.83
N GLY A 21 -5.15 1.95 10.49
CA GLY A 21 -4.09 2.22 11.45
C GLY A 21 -3.70 1.05 12.32
N ASN A 22 -2.73 1.29 13.16
CA ASN A 22 -2.27 0.35 14.18
C ASN A 22 -1.71 -0.94 13.63
N VAL A 23 -1.04 -0.87 12.47
CA VAL A 23 -0.37 -2.05 11.94
C VAL A 23 1.13 -1.91 12.13
N THR A 24 1.74 -3.01 12.54
CA THR A 24 3.17 -3.03 12.78
C THR A 24 3.90 -3.31 11.47
N ARG A 25 5.20 -3.03 11.51
CA ARG A 25 6.08 -3.35 10.40
C ARG A 25 5.98 -4.83 10.02
N THR A 26 5.96 -5.68 11.02
CA THR A 26 5.88 -7.12 10.80
C THR A 26 4.54 -7.50 10.14
N LYS A 27 3.46 -6.90 10.59
CA LYS A 27 2.16 -7.17 10.01
C LYS A 27 2.14 -6.78 8.54
N ILE A 28 2.71 -5.62 8.21
CA ILE A 28 2.77 -5.18 6.82
C ILE A 28 3.59 -6.16 6.00
N MET A 29 4.74 -6.57 6.53
CA MET A 29 5.63 -7.46 5.80
C MET A 29 4.92 -8.76 5.43
N TYR A 30 4.27 -9.38 6.41
CA TYR A 30 3.61 -10.65 6.15
C TYR A 30 2.36 -10.51 5.30
N SER A 31 1.55 -9.49 5.59
CA SER A 31 0.30 -9.32 4.88
C SER A 31 0.50 -8.92 3.43
N ALA A 32 1.56 -8.17 3.14
CA ALA A 32 1.85 -7.73 1.78
C ALA A 32 2.83 -8.65 1.07
N PHE A 33 3.26 -9.72 1.73
CA PHE A 33 4.21 -10.68 1.16
C PHE A 33 5.49 -10.01 0.71
N LEU A 34 6.06 -9.18 1.59
CA LEU A 34 7.30 -8.48 1.29
C LEU A 34 8.46 -9.15 2.00
N ASN A 35 9.63 -9.11 1.38
CA ASN A 35 10.83 -9.50 2.11
C ASN A 35 11.34 -8.28 2.87
N TYR A 36 12.34 -8.51 3.70
CA TYR A 36 12.87 -7.47 4.56
C TYR A 36 13.41 -6.27 3.79
N PHE A 37 14.05 -6.54 2.66
CA PHE A 37 14.65 -5.46 1.87
C PHE A 37 13.60 -4.59 1.23
N GLN A 38 12.53 -5.20 0.75
CA GLN A 38 11.42 -4.43 0.20
C GLN A 38 10.76 -3.58 1.27
N LEU A 39 10.58 -4.15 2.45
CA LEU A 39 9.99 -3.42 3.56
C LEU A 39 10.81 -2.18 3.89
N LYS A 40 12.13 -2.35 3.97
CA LYS A 40 13.04 -1.24 4.30
C LYS A 40 13.04 -0.17 3.22
N GLU A 41 12.72 -0.54 2.01
CA GLU A 41 12.67 0.41 0.91
C GLU A 41 11.35 1.16 0.87
N TYR A 42 10.25 0.43 1.00
CA TYR A 42 8.94 1.02 0.80
C TYR A 42 8.44 1.84 1.99
N LEU A 43 8.68 1.38 3.21
CA LEU A 43 8.12 2.09 4.37
C LEU A 43 8.68 3.50 4.53
N PRO A 44 10.01 3.69 4.46
CA PRO A 44 10.53 5.05 4.56
C PRO A 44 10.06 5.94 3.42
N MET A 45 10.02 5.39 2.22
CA MET A 45 9.62 6.16 1.05
C MET A 45 8.16 6.64 1.20
N LEU A 46 7.29 5.75 1.64
CA LEU A 46 5.89 6.11 1.80
C LEU A 46 5.68 7.11 2.93
N THR A 47 6.46 6.97 4.00
CA THR A 47 6.37 7.88 5.12
C THR A 47 6.88 9.27 4.72
N GLU A 48 7.97 9.32 3.96
CA GLU A 48 8.52 10.59 3.50
C GLU A 48 7.57 11.33 2.57
N ARG A 49 6.80 10.58 1.80
CA ARG A 49 5.84 11.19 0.88
C ARG A 49 4.49 11.44 1.52
N ASP A 50 4.41 11.23 2.83
CA ASP A 50 3.20 11.49 3.61
C ASP A 50 2.02 10.62 3.17
N LEU A 51 2.33 9.42 2.68
CA LEU A 51 1.30 8.44 2.34
C LEU A 51 1.02 7.50 3.50
N LEU A 52 2.02 7.32 4.36
CA LEU A 52 1.89 6.60 5.62
C LEU A 52 2.34 7.52 6.74
N SER A 53 1.73 7.38 7.90
CA SER A 53 2.22 8.02 9.10
C SER A 53 2.70 6.92 10.07
N TYR A 54 3.70 7.26 10.86
CA TYR A 54 4.28 6.33 11.81
C TYR A 54 4.12 6.88 13.21
N ASN A 55 3.59 6.06 14.10
CA ASN A 55 3.45 6.43 15.51
C ASN A 55 4.57 5.75 16.28
N ALA A 56 5.52 6.55 16.76
CA ALA A 56 6.70 5.99 17.44
C ALA A 56 6.34 5.38 18.80
N ASP A 57 5.29 5.87 19.43
CA ASP A 57 4.89 5.35 20.73
C ASP A 57 4.39 3.91 20.63
N THR A 58 3.58 3.63 19.62
CA THR A 58 3.03 2.30 19.43
C THR A 58 3.79 1.50 18.40
N ARG A 59 4.70 2.15 17.67
CA ARG A 59 5.47 1.53 16.58
C ARG A 59 4.55 0.96 15.52
N THR A 60 3.53 1.72 15.18
CA THR A 60 2.56 1.29 14.17
C THR A 60 2.44 2.30 13.08
N PHE A 61 1.91 1.85 11.95
CA PHE A 61 1.72 2.66 10.76
C PHE A 61 0.23 2.83 10.48
N LYS A 62 -0.08 3.93 9.82
CA LYS A 62 -1.45 4.21 9.40
C LYS A 62 -1.40 4.95 8.08
N THR A 63 -2.28 4.56 7.17
CA THR A 63 -2.41 5.24 5.90
C THR A 63 -3.00 6.63 6.14
N THR A 64 -2.35 7.64 5.57
CA THR A 64 -2.80 9.01 5.72
C THR A 64 -3.97 9.28 4.79
N GLU A 65 -4.57 10.46 4.95
CA GLU A 65 -5.62 10.88 4.04
C GLU A 65 -5.10 10.93 2.61
N LYS A 66 -3.89 11.44 2.44
CA LYS A 66 -3.27 11.46 1.13
C LYS A 66 -3.07 10.05 0.59
N GLY A 67 -2.66 9.13 1.48
CA GLY A 67 -2.51 7.73 1.09
C GLY A 67 -3.82 7.11 0.67
N LEU A 68 -4.91 7.45 1.35
CA LEU A 68 -6.23 6.96 0.96
C LEU A 68 -6.64 7.48 -0.41
N MET A 69 -6.32 8.74 -0.69
CA MET A 69 -6.62 9.30 -2.01
C MET A 69 -5.88 8.55 -3.10
N LEU A 70 -4.61 8.22 -2.83
CA LEU A 70 -3.84 7.45 -3.80
C LEU A 70 -4.44 6.06 -3.99
N LEU A 71 -4.83 5.42 -2.89
CA LEU A 71 -5.40 4.08 -2.95
C LEU A 71 -6.71 4.09 -3.74
N GLU A 72 -7.55 5.09 -3.53
CA GLU A 72 -8.79 5.22 -4.26
C GLU A 72 -8.55 5.43 -5.75
N ALA A 73 -7.58 6.27 -6.07
CA ALA A 73 -7.24 6.51 -7.46
C ALA A 73 -6.73 5.24 -8.12
N TYR A 74 -5.93 4.49 -7.39
CA TYR A 74 -5.44 3.22 -7.90
C TYR A 74 -6.58 2.23 -8.16
N ASN A 75 -7.53 2.15 -7.24
CA ASN A 75 -8.65 1.24 -7.41
C ASN A 75 -9.51 1.62 -8.60
N VAL A 76 -9.72 2.91 -8.80
CA VAL A 76 -10.47 3.38 -9.96
C VAL A 76 -9.74 3.03 -11.25
N LEU A 77 -8.43 3.26 -11.25
CA LEU A 77 -7.62 2.94 -12.41
C LEU A 77 -7.70 1.46 -12.76
N VAL A 78 -7.56 0.61 -11.74
CA VAL A 78 -7.62 -0.83 -11.95
C VAL A 78 -8.99 -1.24 -12.48
N ASP A 79 -10.06 -0.68 -11.91
CA ASP A 79 -11.40 -0.97 -12.37
C ASP A 79 -11.57 -0.62 -13.85
N LEU A 80 -11.08 0.56 -14.22
CA LEU A 80 -11.22 1.00 -15.60
C LEU A 80 -10.41 0.14 -16.55
N MET A 81 -9.27 -0.35 -16.10
CA MET A 81 -8.41 -1.15 -16.95
C MET A 81 -8.87 -2.58 -17.08
N LEU A 82 -9.38 -3.14 -16.00
CA LEU A 82 -9.73 -4.56 -15.97
C LEU A 82 -11.19 -4.82 -16.32
N LYS A 83 -12.05 -3.84 -16.11
CA LYS A 83 -13.46 -4.03 -16.39
C LYS A 83 -13.68 -4.07 -17.88
N LYS A 84 -14.32 -5.12 -18.33
CA LYS A 84 -14.64 -5.23 -19.73
C LYS A 84 -15.62 -4.16 -20.11
N THR A 85 -15.38 -3.58 -21.26
CA THR A 85 -16.33 -2.62 -21.77
C THR A 85 -17.66 -3.29 -21.97
N GLN A 86 -18.62 -2.74 -21.38
CA GLN A 86 -19.90 -3.35 -21.56
C GLN A 86 -20.49 -2.89 -22.80
N GLU A 87 -20.27 -2.86 -23.39
CA GLU A 87 -20.65 -2.21 -24.29
C GLU A 87 -21.26 -2.60 -24.97
N LYS A 88 -21.44 -2.52 -24.58
CA LYS A 88 -21.83 -2.75 -25.06
C LYS A 88 -22.18 -2.66 -25.50
#